data_fdac3cc8d860a13870ea4d312c7766e0
#
_entry.id   fdac3cc8d860a13870ea4d312c7766e0
#
_cell.length_a   1.000
_cell.length_b   1.000
_cell.length_c   1.000
_cell.angle_alpha   90.00
_cell.angle_beta   90.00
_cell.angle_gamma   90.00
#
_symmetry.space_group_name_H-M   'P 1'
#
loop_
_entity.id
_entity.type
_entity.pdbx_description
1 polymer ?
#
loop_
_entity_poly.entity_id
_entity_poly.type
_entity_poly.pdbx_seq_one_letter_code
_entity_poly.pdbx_strand_id
1 'polypeptide(L)'
;MYDPRYERTTPNGPAGARRPPANATWPTKVARCLPHMSCPWGSVPSAAEAHRGEEQHHSLLAAAPHFSIPPGVTYKCFGPWKLPIAHGKLRKFQPEVDMSVVHHMILYGATSNRSYGCGASQILYAWARTGQTAPIGLDFANGAVPGLGFAIGAGLSHVSLQIHYQRTEATTVLHGDRSGVRLTMTTLPPRQPLRVQLQQLVPYIPARTVVDLCVRCSVTRPGVVFGYRNHAHRLGRHIWSDYFPKGQQRGQPNSLGLIDSQLPQIVRLLDTPRKLETGDVLQLHCVYNGTLRDRPTGFDIDEAKGEMCNQYLFASVGLCVVCSRLPCAPSPESVAINGGS
;
A
#
# COMPACT_ATOMS: atom_id res chain seq x y z
N MET A 1 20.35 2.10 -8.00
CA MET A 1 20.97 1.99 -9.35
C MET A 1 20.13 0.98 -10.12
N TYR A 2 19.46 1.42 -11.18
CA TYR A 2 18.74 0.56 -12.11
C TYR A 2 19.78 -0.29 -12.84
N ASP A 3 19.70 -1.63 -12.77
CA ASP A 3 20.60 -2.54 -13.49
C ASP A 3 20.01 -2.76 -14.89
N PRO A 4 20.60 -2.17 -15.95
CA PRO A 4 20.08 -2.28 -17.33
C PRO A 4 20.12 -3.70 -17.90
N ARG A 5 20.69 -4.67 -17.20
CA ARG A 5 20.68 -6.09 -17.62
C ARG A 5 19.33 -6.74 -17.44
N TYR A 6 18.38 -6.08 -16.76
CA TYR A 6 17.02 -6.58 -16.51
C TYR A 6 16.03 -6.32 -17.65
N GLU A 7 16.35 -5.46 -18.62
CA GLU A 7 15.43 -5.11 -19.73
C GLU A 7 15.45 -6.06 -20.93
N ARG A 8 16.33 -7.08 -20.95
CA ARG A 8 16.44 -8.00 -22.10
C ARG A 8 16.27 -9.46 -21.73
N THR A 9 15.17 -9.83 -21.12
CA THR A 9 14.70 -11.21 -21.22
C THR A 9 13.42 -11.22 -22.04
N THR A 10 13.58 -11.56 -23.32
CA THR A 10 12.51 -11.99 -24.22
C THR A 10 11.68 -13.11 -23.57
N PRO A 11 10.41 -13.32 -23.98
CA PRO A 11 9.49 -14.30 -23.39
C PRO A 11 9.91 -15.77 -23.49
N ASN A 12 11.10 -16.08 -23.99
CA ASN A 12 11.64 -17.42 -24.09
C ASN A 12 12.65 -17.68 -22.95
N GLY A 13 12.16 -18.09 -21.79
CA GLY A 13 13.00 -18.70 -20.74
C GLY A 13 13.61 -20.01 -21.27
N PRO A 14 14.75 -20.49 -20.67
CA PRO A 14 15.42 -21.69 -21.15
C PRO A 14 14.47 -22.89 -21.11
N ALA A 15 14.31 -23.56 -22.23
CA ALA A 15 13.57 -24.80 -22.38
C ALA A 15 14.15 -25.84 -21.39
N GLY A 16 13.42 -26.19 -20.34
CA GLY A 16 13.86 -27.19 -19.37
C GLY A 16 13.28 -27.13 -17.97
N ALA A 17 12.54 -26.08 -17.59
CA ALA A 17 11.85 -26.03 -16.31
C ALA A 17 10.67 -27.04 -16.32
N ARG A 18 10.86 -28.21 -15.68
CA ARG A 18 9.79 -29.22 -15.53
C ARG A 18 8.65 -28.61 -14.72
N ARG A 19 7.41 -28.70 -15.22
CA ARG A 19 6.20 -28.40 -14.46
C ARG A 19 6.21 -29.21 -13.17
N PRO A 20 5.92 -28.61 -12.02
CA PRO A 20 5.61 -29.40 -10.84
C PRO A 20 4.37 -30.26 -11.13
N PRO A 21 4.29 -31.49 -10.60
CA PRO A 21 3.13 -32.37 -10.83
C PRO A 21 1.85 -31.70 -10.29
N ALA A 22 0.74 -31.89 -11.00
CA ALA A 22 -0.57 -31.33 -10.68
C ALA A 22 -1.08 -31.66 -9.26
N ASN A 23 -0.46 -32.58 -8.55
CA ASN A 23 -0.80 -33.03 -7.21
C ASN A 23 0.27 -32.65 -6.16
N ALA A 24 1.12 -31.67 -6.41
CA ALA A 24 2.04 -31.20 -5.39
C ALA A 24 1.25 -30.57 -4.24
N THR A 25 1.03 -31.32 -3.17
CA THR A 25 0.53 -30.79 -1.89
C THR A 25 1.63 -29.89 -1.32
N TRP A 26 1.46 -28.60 -1.50
CA TRP A 26 2.34 -27.60 -0.93
C TRP A 26 2.24 -27.62 0.59
N PRO A 27 3.34 -27.50 1.33
CA PRO A 27 3.30 -27.49 2.78
C PRO A 27 2.41 -26.32 3.24
N THR A 28 1.36 -26.62 3.98
CA THR A 28 0.31 -25.75 4.51
C THR A 28 0.79 -24.63 5.46
N LYS A 29 2.09 -24.36 5.52
CA LYS A 29 2.71 -23.34 6.38
C LYS A 29 2.88 -21.95 5.72
N VAL A 30 2.36 -21.74 4.54
CA VAL A 30 2.81 -20.68 3.61
C VAL A 30 2.10 -19.33 3.76
N ALA A 31 0.94 -19.25 4.37
CA ALA A 31 0.25 -17.99 4.56
C ALA A 31 -0.07 -17.76 6.03
N ARG A 32 0.63 -16.84 6.68
CA ARG A 32 0.18 -16.27 7.94
C ARG A 32 -0.55 -14.97 7.65
N CYS A 33 -1.87 -14.97 7.71
CA CYS A 33 -2.60 -13.73 7.95
C CYS A 33 -2.21 -13.27 9.35
N LEU A 34 -1.82 -12.00 9.51
CA LEU A 34 -1.60 -11.44 10.83
C LEU A 34 -2.96 -11.37 11.53
N PRO A 35 -3.18 -12.07 12.67
CA PRO A 35 -4.51 -12.24 13.28
C PRO A 35 -5.08 -10.96 13.92
N HIS A 36 -4.40 -9.83 13.87
CA HIS A 36 -4.72 -8.64 14.64
C HIS A 36 -5.14 -7.41 13.84
N MET A 37 -5.49 -7.56 12.58
CA MET A 37 -6.20 -6.49 11.87
C MET A 37 -7.71 -6.58 12.13
N SER A 38 -8.10 -6.61 13.41
CA SER A 38 -9.47 -6.27 13.81
C SER A 38 -9.74 -4.84 13.34
N CYS A 39 -10.96 -4.57 12.91
CA CYS A 39 -11.42 -3.24 12.52
C CYS A 39 -11.69 -2.40 13.79
N PRO A 40 -10.72 -1.70 14.38
CA PRO A 40 -10.80 -1.24 15.77
C PRO A 40 -11.52 0.09 15.98
N TRP A 41 -12.15 0.67 14.95
CA TRP A 41 -12.70 2.02 15.09
C TRP A 41 -14.21 1.99 15.17
N GLY A 42 -14.70 2.44 16.33
CA GLY A 42 -16.10 2.73 16.58
C GLY A 42 -16.69 3.74 15.59
N SER A 43 -17.98 3.95 15.68
CA SER A 43 -18.77 4.88 14.88
C SER A 43 -18.09 6.22 14.69
N VAL A 44 -17.94 6.64 13.43
CA VAL A 44 -17.61 8.04 13.12
C VAL A 44 -18.77 8.90 13.58
N PRO A 45 -18.51 10.03 14.26
CA PRO A 45 -19.56 11.01 14.52
C PRO A 45 -20.22 11.37 13.20
N SER A 46 -21.55 11.41 13.19
CA SER A 46 -22.32 11.80 12.03
C SER A 46 -21.85 13.19 11.56
N ALA A 47 -21.75 13.39 10.28
CA ALA A 47 -21.41 14.68 9.65
C ALA A 47 -22.54 15.73 9.79
N ALA A 48 -23.22 15.74 10.91
CA ALA A 48 -24.39 16.57 11.18
C ALA A 48 -24.04 17.81 12.00
N GLU A 49 -23.11 18.60 11.50
CA GLU A 49 -23.09 20.06 11.75
C GLU A 49 -22.30 20.67 10.60
N ALA A 50 -23.03 21.03 9.54
CA ALA A 50 -22.48 21.80 8.44
C ALA A 50 -22.02 23.17 9.00
N HIS A 51 -20.73 23.28 9.28
CA HIS A 51 -20.12 24.58 9.52
C HIS A 51 -20.37 25.44 8.27
N ARG A 52 -21.23 26.43 8.39
CA ARG A 52 -21.41 27.52 7.42
C ARG A 52 -20.21 28.48 7.53
N GLY A 53 -19.01 27.95 7.36
CA GLY A 53 -17.78 28.74 7.35
C GLY A 53 -17.15 28.74 5.97
N GLU A 54 -16.42 29.77 5.66
CA GLU A 54 -15.59 29.84 4.47
C GLU A 54 -14.50 28.74 4.53
N GLU A 55 -14.28 28.03 3.42
CA GLU A 55 -13.25 26.98 3.37
C GLU A 55 -11.87 27.62 3.45
N GLN A 56 -11.19 27.39 4.56
CA GLN A 56 -9.80 27.82 4.75
C GLN A 56 -8.83 26.68 4.43
N HIS A 57 -7.75 27.03 3.74
CA HIS A 57 -6.68 26.10 3.38
C HIS A 57 -5.50 26.23 4.32
N HIS A 58 -4.98 25.09 4.77
CA HIS A 58 -3.82 25.01 5.65
C HIS A 58 -2.80 24.03 5.07
N SER A 59 -1.52 24.25 5.39
CA SER A 59 -0.43 23.38 4.96
C SER A 59 0.47 23.03 6.14
N LEU A 60 1.02 21.82 6.12
CA LEU A 60 2.05 21.35 7.04
C LEU A 60 3.08 20.58 6.24
N LEU A 61 4.37 20.87 6.44
CA LEU A 61 5.45 20.02 5.96
C LEU A 61 5.91 19.10 7.08
N ALA A 62 5.59 17.81 6.96
CA ALA A 62 6.13 16.76 7.82
C ALA A 62 7.44 16.26 7.20
N ALA A 63 8.59 16.69 7.71
CA ALA A 63 9.90 16.45 7.09
C ALA A 63 11.00 16.13 8.09
N ALA A 64 12.07 15.48 7.61
CA ALA A 64 13.30 15.27 8.38
C ALA A 64 13.94 16.61 8.76
N PRO A 65 14.37 16.79 10.03
CA PRO A 65 14.96 18.05 10.50
C PRO A 65 16.47 18.08 10.22
N HIS A 66 16.88 18.21 8.96
CA HIS A 66 18.30 18.15 8.57
C HIS A 66 19.01 16.88 9.07
N PHE A 67 18.41 15.74 8.82
CA PHE A 67 18.90 14.47 9.35
C PHE A 67 20.21 14.04 8.65
N SER A 68 21.25 13.80 9.45
CA SER A 68 22.50 13.21 8.95
C SER A 68 22.29 11.71 8.73
N ILE A 69 22.26 11.29 7.48
CA ILE A 69 21.99 9.90 7.10
C ILE A 69 23.31 9.11 7.20
N PRO A 70 23.38 8.07 8.06
CA PRO A 70 24.54 7.19 8.07
C PRO A 70 24.63 6.37 6.77
N PRO A 71 25.84 5.90 6.38
CA PRO A 71 25.96 4.96 5.27
C PRO A 71 25.14 3.69 5.48
N GLY A 72 24.65 3.10 4.39
CA GLY A 72 23.86 1.88 4.41
C GLY A 72 22.36 2.12 4.45
N VAL A 73 21.63 1.16 5.01
CA VAL A 73 20.17 1.14 5.13
C VAL A 73 19.75 1.64 6.51
N THR A 74 18.93 2.68 6.55
CA THR A 74 18.46 3.27 7.81
C THR A 74 16.96 3.56 7.75
N TYR A 75 16.22 3.10 8.77
CA TYR A 75 14.83 3.50 9.02
C TYR A 75 14.80 4.55 10.12
N LYS A 76 14.17 5.68 9.85
CA LYS A 76 14.01 6.76 10.84
C LYS A 76 12.58 7.25 10.90
N CYS A 77 12.10 7.43 12.12
CA CYS A 77 10.79 8.02 12.39
C CYS A 77 10.95 9.46 12.87
N PHE A 78 10.17 10.37 12.32
CA PHE A 78 10.12 11.78 12.64
C PHE A 78 8.72 12.19 13.06
N GLY A 79 8.62 13.26 13.84
CA GLY A 79 7.39 13.73 14.45
C GLY A 79 7.22 13.22 15.89
N PRO A 80 6.00 13.13 16.45
CA PRO A 80 4.75 13.51 15.81
C PRO A 80 4.57 15.03 15.69
N TRP A 81 3.98 15.47 14.57
CA TRP A 81 3.56 16.86 14.40
C TRP A 81 2.05 16.98 14.62
N LYS A 82 1.65 17.97 15.41
CA LYS A 82 0.22 18.32 15.55
C LYS A 82 -0.27 18.97 14.26
N LEU A 83 -1.44 18.56 13.80
CA LEU A 83 -2.09 19.21 12.66
C LEU A 83 -2.51 20.65 13.04
N PRO A 84 -2.36 21.64 12.13
CA PRO A 84 -2.63 23.05 12.42
C PRO A 84 -4.10 23.37 12.60
N ILE A 85 -5.01 22.46 12.25
CA ILE A 85 -6.46 22.61 12.43
C ILE A 85 -7.00 21.48 13.31
N ALA A 86 -8.03 21.81 14.11
CA ALA A 86 -8.66 20.85 15.01
C ALA A 86 -9.72 19.99 14.30
N HIS A 87 -10.34 20.52 13.26
CA HIS A 87 -11.41 19.86 12.48
C HIS A 87 -11.27 20.18 11.01
N GLY A 88 -11.70 19.25 10.16
CA GLY A 88 -11.61 19.42 8.72
C GLY A 88 -11.25 18.14 7.98
N LYS A 89 -10.56 18.28 6.85
CA LYS A 89 -10.05 17.14 6.07
C LYS A 89 -8.62 17.35 5.60
N LEU A 90 -7.85 16.26 5.64
CA LEU A 90 -6.57 16.15 4.97
C LEU A 90 -6.84 15.56 3.58
N ARG A 91 -6.46 16.29 2.52
CA ARG A 91 -6.86 15.94 1.15
C ARG A 91 -5.69 15.74 0.18
N LYS A 92 -4.53 16.37 0.43
CA LYS A 92 -3.40 16.31 -0.50
C LYS A 92 -2.10 15.96 0.22
N PHE A 93 -1.31 15.14 -0.45
CA PHE A 93 0.02 14.68 -0.05
C PHE A 93 0.97 14.95 -1.21
N GLN A 94 1.95 15.82 -1.00
CA GLN A 94 2.99 16.12 -1.98
C GLN A 94 4.34 15.73 -1.38
N PRO A 95 4.98 14.66 -1.89
CA PRO A 95 6.32 14.30 -1.43
C PRO A 95 7.35 15.33 -1.91
N GLU A 96 8.21 15.75 -1.01
CA GLU A 96 9.40 16.58 -1.25
C GLU A 96 10.60 15.72 -0.86
N VAL A 97 11.30 15.13 -1.83
CA VAL A 97 12.18 13.99 -1.61
C VAL A 97 13.51 14.16 -2.30
N ASP A 98 14.59 13.96 -1.56
CA ASP A 98 15.89 13.66 -2.16
C ASP A 98 15.90 12.19 -2.63
N MET A 99 15.63 11.99 -3.91
CA MET A 99 15.53 10.65 -4.51
C MET A 99 16.88 9.93 -4.59
N SER A 100 18.00 10.58 -4.28
CA SER A 100 19.31 9.94 -4.25
C SER A 100 19.52 9.07 -3.01
N VAL A 101 18.86 9.40 -1.91
CA VAL A 101 19.04 8.76 -0.60
C VAL A 101 17.78 8.16 -0.01
N VAL A 102 16.59 8.68 -0.37
CA VAL A 102 15.32 8.15 0.15
C VAL A 102 14.81 7.03 -0.76
N HIS A 103 14.54 5.88 -0.17
CA HIS A 103 13.99 4.72 -0.86
C HIS A 103 12.45 4.72 -0.80
N HIS A 104 11.87 4.88 0.40
CA HIS A 104 10.42 5.08 0.57
C HIS A 104 10.10 5.87 1.84
N MET A 105 8.86 6.37 1.89
CA MET A 105 8.30 7.08 3.04
C MET A 105 6.90 6.56 3.34
N ILE A 106 6.55 6.49 4.63
CA ILE A 106 5.20 6.16 5.09
C ILE A 106 4.77 7.23 6.09
N LEU A 107 3.64 7.89 5.80
CA LEU A 107 3.01 8.84 6.69
C LEU A 107 1.91 8.15 7.50
N TYR A 108 2.01 8.27 8.81
CA TYR A 108 1.06 7.72 9.77
C TYR A 108 0.25 8.83 10.42
N GLY A 109 -1.04 8.58 10.65
CA GLY A 109 -1.92 9.45 11.41
C GLY A 109 -2.16 8.93 12.82
N ALA A 110 -2.24 9.80 13.80
CA ALA A 110 -2.42 9.47 15.20
C ALA A 110 -3.44 10.37 15.89
N THR A 111 -4.00 9.87 17.01
CA THR A 111 -4.98 10.60 17.84
C THR A 111 -4.32 11.51 18.87
N SER A 112 -3.05 11.31 19.18
CA SER A 112 -2.32 12.07 20.19
C SER A 112 -0.81 12.05 19.93
N ASN A 113 -0.08 12.89 20.66
CA ASN A 113 1.39 12.90 20.66
C ASN A 113 2.03 11.68 21.35
N ARG A 114 1.22 10.86 22.03
CA ARG A 114 1.70 9.64 22.74
C ARG A 114 1.88 8.43 21.82
N SER A 115 1.60 8.57 20.54
CA SER A 115 1.91 7.51 19.57
C SER A 115 3.42 7.41 19.42
N TYR A 116 4.01 6.53 20.23
CA TYR A 116 5.45 6.28 20.22
C TYR A 116 5.87 5.63 18.91
N GLY A 117 6.48 6.43 18.05
CA GLY A 117 7.07 5.97 16.81
C GLY A 117 6.10 5.74 15.65
N CYS A 118 6.69 5.42 14.52
CA CYS A 118 5.97 5.06 13.32
C CYS A 118 5.45 3.62 13.42
N GLY A 119 4.23 3.37 12.93
CA GLY A 119 3.66 2.02 12.85
C GLY A 119 2.53 1.71 13.83
N ALA A 120 2.30 2.53 14.86
CA ALA A 120 1.23 2.31 15.84
C ALA A 120 -0.13 2.91 15.44
N SER A 121 -0.25 3.46 14.22
CA SER A 121 -1.35 4.33 13.80
C SER A 121 -1.80 4.00 12.37
N GLN A 122 -2.83 4.68 11.91
CA GLN A 122 -3.35 4.53 10.55
C GLN A 122 -2.34 5.03 9.51
N ILE A 123 -2.05 4.22 8.48
CA ILE A 123 -1.34 4.70 7.30
C ILE A 123 -2.25 5.68 6.56
N LEU A 124 -1.74 6.88 6.28
CA LEU A 124 -2.44 7.90 5.48
C LEU A 124 -1.91 7.96 4.05
N TYR A 125 -0.60 7.83 3.90
CA TYR A 125 0.08 7.94 2.62
C TYR A 125 1.37 7.11 2.63
N ALA A 126 1.76 6.60 1.48
CA ALA A 126 3.07 6.00 1.27
C ALA A 126 3.59 6.35 -0.11
N TRP A 127 4.89 6.65 -0.17
CA TRP A 127 5.63 6.89 -1.39
C TRP A 127 6.84 5.95 -1.44
N ALA A 128 7.16 5.44 -2.62
CA ALA A 128 8.36 4.64 -2.86
C ALA A 128 8.98 5.03 -4.20
N ARG A 129 10.31 5.00 -4.25
CA ARG A 129 11.08 5.25 -5.47
C ARG A 129 11.05 4.01 -6.37
N THR A 130 10.08 3.97 -7.29
CA THR A 130 9.92 2.88 -8.26
C THR A 130 9.58 3.47 -9.63
N GLY A 131 10.45 3.28 -10.60
CA GLY A 131 10.18 3.60 -12.01
C GLY A 131 9.79 5.05 -12.35
N GLN A 132 9.93 6.01 -11.42
CA GLN A 132 9.63 7.42 -11.66
C GLN A 132 10.87 8.30 -11.65
N THR A 133 10.82 9.39 -12.40
CA THR A 133 11.86 10.42 -12.45
C THR A 133 11.62 11.57 -11.48
N ALA A 134 10.38 11.71 -10.99
CA ALA A 134 10.00 12.74 -10.02
C ALA A 134 9.01 12.18 -8.99
N PRO A 135 8.97 12.74 -7.77
CA PRO A 135 8.02 12.32 -6.75
C PRO A 135 6.56 12.56 -7.19
N ILE A 136 5.72 11.53 -7.09
CA ILE A 136 4.32 11.61 -7.46
C ILE A 136 3.49 11.75 -6.18
N GLY A 137 2.72 12.83 -6.09
CA GLY A 137 1.81 13.10 -4.99
C GLY A 137 0.43 12.47 -5.17
N LEU A 138 -0.43 12.67 -4.18
CA LEU A 138 -1.82 12.28 -4.18
C LEU A 138 -2.69 13.49 -3.82
N ASP A 139 -3.66 13.82 -4.65
CA ASP A 139 -4.68 14.82 -4.34
C ASP A 139 -6.07 14.21 -4.59
N PHE A 140 -6.85 14.06 -3.53
CA PHE A 140 -8.20 13.52 -3.62
C PHE A 140 -9.18 14.45 -4.35
N ALA A 141 -8.83 15.73 -4.54
CA ALA A 141 -9.65 16.62 -5.35
C ALA A 141 -9.66 16.24 -6.83
N ASN A 142 -8.65 15.51 -7.30
CA ASN A 142 -8.54 15.04 -8.68
C ASN A 142 -9.27 13.72 -8.93
N GLY A 143 -9.88 13.12 -7.91
CA GLY A 143 -10.64 11.87 -8.04
C GLY A 143 -12.07 12.10 -8.51
N ALA A 144 -12.72 11.05 -9.01
CA ALA A 144 -14.10 11.05 -9.50
C ALA A 144 -15.14 11.39 -8.42
N VAL A 145 -14.77 11.27 -7.14
CA VAL A 145 -15.68 11.53 -6.01
C VAL A 145 -15.31 12.82 -5.28
N PRO A 146 -16.15 13.87 -5.39
CA PRO A 146 -15.90 15.11 -4.69
C PRO A 146 -15.95 14.96 -3.16
N GLY A 147 -15.05 15.66 -2.49
CA GLY A 147 -15.07 15.76 -1.03
C GLY A 147 -14.47 14.58 -0.29
N LEU A 148 -13.68 13.73 -0.97
CA LEU A 148 -12.85 12.73 -0.33
C LEU A 148 -11.78 13.35 0.57
N GLY A 149 -11.39 12.66 1.62
CA GLY A 149 -10.28 13.03 2.49
C GLY A 149 -10.30 12.30 3.81
N PHE A 150 -9.19 12.37 4.54
CA PHE A 150 -9.15 11.86 5.91
C PHE A 150 -9.72 12.90 6.85
N ALA A 151 -10.71 12.51 7.67
CA ALA A 151 -11.31 13.40 8.64
C ALA A 151 -10.30 13.77 9.74
N ILE A 152 -10.06 15.06 9.93
CA ILE A 152 -9.28 15.62 11.04
C ILE A 152 -10.21 15.83 12.22
N GLY A 153 -9.78 15.43 13.42
CA GLY A 153 -10.57 15.50 14.65
C GLY A 153 -10.14 14.43 15.65
N ALA A 154 -11.10 13.82 16.35
CA ALA A 154 -10.83 12.83 17.41
C ALA A 154 -10.01 11.61 16.94
N GLY A 155 -10.14 11.22 15.67
CA GLY A 155 -9.41 10.08 15.07
C GLY A 155 -8.08 10.44 14.42
N LEU A 156 -7.81 11.72 14.15
CA LEU A 156 -6.60 12.19 13.47
C LEU A 156 -6.27 13.62 13.92
N SER A 157 -5.27 13.78 14.76
CA SER A 157 -4.81 15.08 15.25
C SER A 157 -3.31 15.29 15.10
N HIS A 158 -2.56 14.23 14.85
CA HIS A 158 -1.10 14.25 14.69
C HIS A 158 -0.69 13.36 13.52
N VAL A 159 0.49 13.62 12.99
CA VAL A 159 1.12 12.78 11.97
C VAL A 159 2.57 12.49 12.32
N SER A 160 3.05 11.30 11.92
CA SER A 160 4.45 10.89 12.01
C SER A 160 4.91 10.36 10.66
N LEU A 161 6.16 10.58 10.31
CA LEU A 161 6.75 10.20 9.05
C LEU A 161 7.89 9.20 9.28
N GLN A 162 7.77 8.01 8.71
CA GLN A 162 8.87 7.07 8.60
C GLN A 162 9.54 7.26 7.24
N ILE A 163 10.85 7.41 7.26
CA ILE A 163 11.68 7.45 6.05
C ILE A 163 12.64 6.26 6.07
N HIS A 164 12.65 5.52 4.98
CA HIS A 164 13.66 4.51 4.69
C HIS A 164 14.72 5.12 3.78
N TYR A 165 15.91 5.24 4.33
CA TYR A 165 17.09 5.71 3.62
C TYR A 165 17.92 4.55 3.10
N GLN A 166 18.44 4.75 1.90
CA GLN A 166 19.43 3.86 1.29
C GLN A 166 20.57 4.72 0.75
N ARG A 167 21.59 4.94 1.58
CA ARG A 167 22.76 5.75 1.24
C ARG A 167 23.94 4.86 0.91
N THR A 168 24.56 5.08 -0.26
CA THR A 168 25.88 4.52 -0.57
C THR A 168 26.97 5.44 -0.04
N GLU A 169 28.20 4.94 0.14
CA GLU A 169 29.34 5.76 0.55
C GLU A 169 29.64 6.89 -0.45
N ALA A 170 29.39 6.64 -1.73
CA ALA A 170 29.58 7.62 -2.80
C ALA A 170 28.52 8.74 -2.81
N THR A 171 27.41 8.59 -2.06
CA THR A 171 26.35 9.59 -2.04
C THR A 171 26.71 10.71 -1.07
N THR A 172 26.93 11.92 -1.59
CA THR A 172 27.20 13.11 -0.77
C THR A 172 25.91 13.80 -0.39
N VAL A 173 25.62 13.88 0.92
CA VAL A 173 24.52 14.69 1.46
C VAL A 173 25.12 15.90 2.17
N LEU A 174 25.13 17.04 1.48
CA LEU A 174 25.90 18.22 1.92
C LEU A 174 25.35 18.89 3.19
N HIS A 175 24.03 18.83 3.44
CA HIS A 175 23.39 19.64 4.49
C HIS A 175 22.43 18.86 5.39
N GLY A 176 22.50 17.53 5.40
CA GLY A 176 21.49 16.69 6.04
C GLY A 176 20.20 16.62 5.21
N ASP A 177 19.44 15.55 5.41
CA ASP A 177 18.19 15.32 4.67
C ASP A 177 17.05 16.19 5.22
N ARG A 178 16.23 16.70 4.31
CA ARG A 178 14.99 17.44 4.58
C ARG A 178 13.79 16.81 3.90
N SER A 179 13.93 15.60 3.39
CA SER A 179 12.83 14.92 2.72
C SER A 179 11.61 14.82 3.62
N GLY A 180 10.44 14.93 3.01
CA GLY A 180 9.19 14.91 3.73
C GLY A 180 7.97 14.84 2.83
N VAL A 181 6.83 15.07 3.44
CA VAL A 181 5.53 15.13 2.76
C VAL A 181 4.83 16.43 3.14
N ARG A 182 4.54 17.24 2.15
CA ARG A 182 3.69 18.43 2.33
C ARG A 182 2.23 18.02 2.30
N LEU A 183 1.52 18.36 3.35
CA LEU A 183 0.12 18.06 3.57
C LEU A 183 -0.72 19.31 3.25
N THR A 184 -1.85 19.14 2.55
CA THR A 184 -2.84 20.21 2.40
C THR A 184 -4.16 19.78 3.05
N MET A 185 -4.67 20.65 3.88
CA MET A 185 -5.88 20.45 4.68
C MET A 185 -6.86 21.59 4.42
N THR A 186 -8.14 21.33 4.69
CA THR A 186 -9.18 22.36 4.70
C THR A 186 -10.02 22.25 5.95
N THR A 187 -10.63 23.37 6.39
CA THR A 187 -11.50 23.41 7.57
C THR A 187 -12.85 22.74 7.35
N LEU A 188 -13.26 22.54 6.09
CA LEU A 188 -14.48 21.80 5.79
C LEU A 188 -14.27 20.30 5.98
N PRO A 189 -15.18 19.60 6.67
CA PRO A 189 -15.09 18.16 6.85
C PRO A 189 -15.22 17.42 5.51
N PRO A 190 -14.68 16.20 5.38
CA PRO A 190 -14.88 15.42 4.18
C PRO A 190 -16.34 14.99 4.05
N ARG A 191 -16.89 15.09 2.83
CA ARG A 191 -18.21 14.50 2.52
C ARG A 191 -18.15 12.98 2.53
N GLN A 192 -17.00 12.44 2.14
CA GLN A 192 -16.70 11.01 2.15
C GLN A 192 -15.38 10.79 2.94
N PRO A 193 -15.49 10.51 4.25
CA PRO A 193 -14.32 10.29 5.08
C PRO A 193 -13.65 8.97 4.72
N LEU A 194 -12.33 9.04 4.57
CA LEU A 194 -11.48 7.92 4.16
C LEU A 194 -10.79 7.25 5.35
N ARG A 195 -10.53 5.96 5.15
CA ARG A 195 -9.52 5.18 5.87
C ARG A 195 -8.74 4.31 4.89
N VAL A 196 -7.56 3.87 5.29
CA VAL A 196 -6.82 2.85 4.57
C VAL A 196 -7.07 1.49 5.23
N GLN A 197 -7.55 0.54 4.43
CA GLN A 197 -7.69 -0.86 4.83
C GLN A 197 -6.60 -1.66 4.14
N LEU A 198 -5.72 -2.32 4.91
CA LEU A 198 -4.67 -3.16 4.36
C LEU A 198 -5.17 -4.59 4.16
N GLN A 199 -4.97 -5.11 2.96
CA GLN A 199 -4.95 -6.55 2.67
C GLN A 199 -3.49 -6.97 2.55
N GLN A 200 -3.11 -8.02 3.24
CA GLN A 200 -1.74 -8.50 3.27
C GLN A 200 -1.68 -10.01 3.23
N LEU A 201 -0.78 -10.52 2.41
CA LEU A 201 -0.31 -11.89 2.40
C LEU A 201 1.15 -11.91 2.88
N VAL A 202 1.50 -12.87 3.72
CA VAL A 202 2.90 -13.17 4.07
C VAL A 202 3.46 -14.13 3.03
N PRO A 203 4.30 -13.67 2.09
CA PRO A 203 4.76 -14.49 1.00
C PRO A 203 5.78 -15.55 1.46
N TYR A 204 5.77 -16.70 0.77
CA TYR A 204 6.85 -17.65 0.74
C TYR A 204 7.06 -18.08 -0.71
N ILE A 205 8.17 -17.65 -1.29
CA ILE A 205 8.48 -17.82 -2.70
C ILE A 205 9.57 -18.90 -2.79
N PRO A 206 9.26 -20.09 -3.35
CA PRO A 206 10.27 -21.13 -3.53
C PRO A 206 11.39 -20.65 -4.47
N ALA A 207 12.60 -21.16 -4.26
CA ALA A 207 13.72 -20.89 -5.14
C ALA A 207 13.44 -21.36 -6.56
N ARG A 208 13.96 -20.63 -7.56
CA ARG A 208 13.93 -20.99 -8.99
C ARG A 208 12.52 -21.19 -9.57
N THR A 209 11.51 -20.48 -9.03
CA THR A 209 10.12 -20.61 -9.47
C THR A 209 9.50 -19.26 -9.77
N VAL A 210 8.48 -19.28 -10.63
CA VAL A 210 7.44 -18.24 -10.70
C VAL A 210 6.24 -18.76 -9.94
N VAL A 211 5.66 -17.95 -9.06
CA VAL A 211 4.53 -18.35 -8.22
C VAL A 211 3.49 -17.25 -8.11
N ASP A 212 2.21 -17.62 -8.22
CA ASP A 212 1.07 -16.79 -7.84
C ASP A 212 0.64 -17.19 -6.42
N LEU A 213 0.80 -16.27 -5.49
CA LEU A 213 0.34 -16.41 -4.11
C LEU A 213 -0.91 -15.58 -3.91
N CYS A 214 -1.88 -16.13 -3.20
CA CYS A 214 -3.15 -15.45 -3.00
C CYS A 214 -3.69 -15.59 -1.58
N VAL A 215 -4.56 -14.64 -1.19
CA VAL A 215 -5.31 -14.66 0.05
C VAL A 215 -6.75 -14.19 -0.19
N ARG A 216 -7.72 -14.86 0.44
CA ARG A 216 -9.13 -14.47 0.42
C ARG A 216 -9.46 -13.59 1.61
N CYS A 217 -10.10 -12.46 1.34
CA CYS A 217 -10.46 -11.47 2.33
C CYS A 217 -11.98 -11.22 2.25
N SER A 218 -12.70 -11.50 3.33
CA SER A 218 -14.14 -11.33 3.38
C SER A 218 -14.52 -9.95 3.88
N VAL A 219 -15.51 -9.34 3.26
CA VAL A 219 -16.12 -8.09 3.71
C VAL A 219 -17.07 -8.41 4.88
N THR A 220 -16.69 -7.93 6.06
CA THR A 220 -17.46 -8.13 7.30
C THR A 220 -18.36 -6.94 7.64
N ARG A 221 -18.03 -5.75 7.13
CA ARG A 221 -18.90 -4.56 7.14
C ARG A 221 -18.83 -3.86 5.79
N PRO A 222 -19.98 -3.41 5.24
CA PRO A 222 -20.03 -2.84 3.90
C PRO A 222 -19.37 -1.48 3.84
N GLY A 223 -19.04 -1.06 2.61
CA GLY A 223 -18.47 0.23 2.35
C GLY A 223 -18.12 0.43 0.89
N VAL A 224 -17.38 1.50 0.62
CA VAL A 224 -16.99 1.89 -0.74
C VAL A 224 -15.48 2.00 -0.82
N VAL A 225 -14.87 1.39 -1.82
CA VAL A 225 -13.46 1.56 -2.17
C VAL A 225 -13.36 2.65 -3.23
N PHE A 226 -12.54 3.66 -2.98
CA PHE A 226 -12.33 4.81 -3.85
C PHE A 226 -11.00 4.76 -4.59
N GLY A 227 -10.07 3.96 -4.10
CA GLY A 227 -8.75 3.79 -4.69
C GLY A 227 -7.95 2.70 -4.02
N TYR A 228 -6.81 2.41 -4.57
CA TYR A 228 -5.91 1.38 -4.04
C TYR A 228 -4.44 1.74 -4.30
N ARG A 229 -3.55 1.10 -3.56
CA ARG A 229 -2.10 1.07 -3.79
C ARG A 229 -1.61 -0.35 -3.59
N ASN A 230 -0.87 -0.87 -4.55
CA ASN A 230 -0.24 -2.18 -4.46
C ASN A 230 1.24 -2.01 -4.07
N HIS A 231 1.78 -2.98 -3.33
CA HIS A 231 3.17 -2.96 -2.92
C HIS A 231 3.75 -4.38 -2.81
N ALA A 232 4.86 -4.58 -3.51
CA ALA A 232 5.79 -5.69 -3.36
C ALA A 232 7.22 -5.17 -3.49
N HIS A 233 8.20 -5.99 -3.18
CA HIS A 233 9.61 -5.73 -3.40
C HIS A 233 10.06 -6.22 -4.80
N ARG A 234 11.35 -6.54 -4.95
CA ARG A 234 12.01 -6.78 -6.25
C ARG A 234 11.53 -8.02 -7.01
N LEU A 235 11.07 -9.05 -6.31
CA LEU A 235 10.60 -10.28 -6.98
C LEU A 235 9.15 -10.16 -7.43
N GLY A 236 8.38 -9.19 -6.90
CA GLY A 236 7.01 -8.92 -7.31
C GLY A 236 6.92 -8.61 -8.79
N ARG A 237 5.89 -9.14 -9.47
CA ARG A 237 5.58 -8.86 -10.87
C ARG A 237 4.21 -8.21 -10.97
N HIS A 238 3.18 -8.89 -10.52
CA HIS A 238 1.82 -8.39 -10.61
C HIS A 238 1.11 -8.51 -9.28
N ILE A 239 0.28 -7.51 -8.96
CA ILE A 239 -0.61 -7.51 -7.81
C ILE A 239 -1.98 -7.04 -8.28
N TRP A 240 -3.04 -7.78 -7.89
CA TRP A 240 -4.43 -7.39 -8.13
C TRP A 240 -5.35 -8.04 -7.10
N SER A 241 -6.60 -7.63 -7.07
CA SER A 241 -7.67 -8.36 -6.39
C SER A 241 -8.79 -8.69 -7.34
N ASP A 242 -9.25 -9.92 -7.27
CA ASP A 242 -10.52 -10.33 -7.87
C ASP A 242 -11.65 -10.07 -6.88
N TYR A 243 -12.80 -9.65 -7.40
CA TYR A 243 -14.00 -9.39 -6.62
C TYR A 243 -15.03 -10.49 -6.82
N PHE A 244 -15.50 -11.05 -5.73
CA PHE A 244 -16.54 -12.09 -5.69
C PHE A 244 -17.74 -11.54 -4.92
N PRO A 245 -18.84 -11.16 -5.61
CA PRO A 245 -20.08 -10.84 -4.95
C PRO A 245 -20.57 -12.01 -4.09
N LYS A 246 -21.26 -11.73 -2.99
CA LYS A 246 -21.80 -12.73 -2.10
C LYS A 246 -22.61 -13.80 -2.87
N GLY A 247 -22.29 -15.06 -2.62
CA GLY A 247 -22.96 -16.21 -3.27
C GLY A 247 -22.47 -16.53 -4.68
N GLN A 248 -21.54 -15.74 -5.26
CA GLN A 248 -20.95 -16.05 -6.55
C GLN A 248 -19.66 -16.86 -6.40
N GLN A 249 -19.48 -17.84 -7.29
CA GLN A 249 -18.28 -18.68 -7.32
C GLN A 249 -17.19 -18.15 -8.27
N ARG A 250 -17.57 -17.29 -9.23
CA ARG A 250 -16.65 -16.67 -10.17
C ARG A 250 -16.46 -15.21 -9.80
N GLY A 251 -15.21 -14.81 -9.63
CA GLY A 251 -14.82 -13.43 -9.39
C GLY A 251 -14.91 -12.58 -10.66
N GLN A 252 -15.00 -11.28 -10.47
CA GLN A 252 -14.75 -10.31 -11.54
C GLN A 252 -13.26 -10.05 -11.56
N PRO A 253 -12.56 -10.42 -12.64
CA PRO A 253 -11.12 -10.28 -12.72
C PRO A 253 -10.71 -8.81 -12.70
N ASN A 254 -9.52 -8.53 -12.17
CA ASN A 254 -8.90 -7.20 -12.11
C ASN A 254 -9.79 -6.11 -11.48
N SER A 255 -10.70 -6.50 -10.61
CA SER A 255 -11.65 -5.55 -10.02
C SER A 255 -10.99 -4.40 -9.26
N LEU A 256 -9.76 -4.62 -8.76
CA LEU A 256 -8.91 -3.61 -8.13
C LEU A 256 -7.49 -3.65 -8.76
N GLY A 257 -7.44 -3.51 -10.06
CA GLY A 257 -6.30 -3.21 -10.89
C GLY A 257 -5.16 -4.23 -10.92
N LEU A 258 -4.92 -4.82 -12.06
CA LEU A 258 -3.69 -5.56 -12.34
C LEU A 258 -2.56 -4.56 -12.63
N ILE A 259 -1.52 -4.54 -11.79
CA ILE A 259 -0.38 -3.64 -11.92
C ILE A 259 0.91 -4.42 -11.82
N ASP A 260 1.86 -4.10 -12.72
CA ASP A 260 3.25 -4.51 -12.57
C ASP A 260 3.85 -3.81 -11.34
N SER A 261 4.31 -4.59 -10.37
CA SER A 261 4.86 -4.08 -9.11
C SER A 261 6.19 -3.34 -9.27
N GLN A 262 6.83 -3.43 -10.45
CA GLN A 262 8.07 -2.71 -10.75
C GLN A 262 7.82 -1.30 -11.33
N LEU A 263 6.55 -0.98 -11.68
CA LEU A 263 6.13 0.37 -12.02
C LEU A 263 5.89 1.20 -10.75
N PRO A 264 5.71 2.55 -10.88
CA PRO A 264 5.47 3.41 -9.73
C PRO A 264 4.32 2.93 -8.85
N GLN A 265 4.64 2.58 -7.60
CA GLN A 265 3.69 2.06 -6.61
C GLN A 265 2.94 3.21 -5.93
N ILE A 266 2.21 3.97 -6.72
CA ILE A 266 1.41 5.12 -6.30
C ILE A 266 -0.02 4.71 -5.93
N VAL A 267 -0.73 5.60 -5.25
CA VAL A 267 -2.19 5.47 -5.06
C VAL A 267 -2.89 5.76 -6.38
N ARG A 268 -3.78 4.87 -6.78
CA ARG A 268 -4.64 5.01 -7.96
C ARG A 268 -6.07 5.15 -7.48
N LEU A 269 -6.69 6.28 -7.81
CA LEU A 269 -8.10 6.49 -7.57
C LEU A 269 -8.90 5.77 -8.65
N LEU A 270 -10.03 5.19 -8.27
CA LEU A 270 -10.95 4.52 -9.19
C LEU A 270 -11.82 5.57 -9.90
N ASP A 271 -12.00 5.44 -11.20
CA ASP A 271 -12.92 6.25 -11.99
C ASP A 271 -14.38 6.00 -11.54
N THR A 272 -14.67 4.76 -11.17
CA THR A 272 -15.95 4.36 -10.57
C THR A 272 -15.68 3.68 -9.24
N PRO A 273 -16.08 4.27 -8.12
CA PRO A 273 -15.93 3.67 -6.80
C PRO A 273 -16.59 2.29 -6.70
N ARG A 274 -15.93 1.36 -6.03
CA ARG A 274 -16.43 0.00 -5.86
C ARG A 274 -17.20 -0.11 -4.55
N LYS A 275 -18.52 -0.33 -4.63
CA LYS A 275 -19.34 -0.68 -3.48
C LYS A 275 -19.09 -2.16 -3.12
N LEU A 276 -18.87 -2.42 -1.85
CA LEU A 276 -18.69 -3.76 -1.29
C LEU A 276 -19.75 -4.00 -0.21
N GLU A 277 -20.37 -5.17 -0.25
CA GLU A 277 -21.41 -5.57 0.70
C GLU A 277 -20.91 -6.65 1.67
N THR A 278 -21.58 -6.78 2.81
CA THR A 278 -21.23 -7.84 3.78
C THR A 278 -21.40 -9.22 3.16
N GLY A 279 -20.33 -10.01 3.22
CA GLY A 279 -20.26 -11.34 2.63
C GLY A 279 -19.63 -11.39 1.24
N ASP A 280 -19.34 -10.23 0.64
CA ASP A 280 -18.46 -10.18 -0.54
C ASP A 280 -17.05 -10.62 -0.19
N VAL A 281 -16.30 -11.05 -1.20
CA VAL A 281 -14.90 -11.49 -1.05
C VAL A 281 -14.02 -10.76 -2.03
N LEU A 282 -12.88 -10.29 -1.55
CA LEU A 282 -11.74 -9.89 -2.36
C LEU A 282 -10.68 -10.97 -2.28
N GLN A 283 -10.12 -11.37 -3.41
CA GLN A 283 -9.03 -12.32 -3.47
C GLN A 283 -7.80 -11.60 -3.99
N LEU A 284 -6.88 -11.29 -3.08
CA LEU A 284 -5.61 -10.64 -3.40
C LEU A 284 -4.64 -11.66 -3.97
N HIS A 285 -4.07 -11.34 -5.11
CA HIS A 285 -3.02 -12.09 -5.80
C HIS A 285 -1.71 -11.31 -5.83
N CYS A 286 -0.61 -12.03 -5.66
CA CYS A 286 0.75 -11.51 -5.84
C CYS A 286 1.58 -12.53 -6.61
N VAL A 287 1.99 -12.16 -7.81
CA VAL A 287 2.86 -12.96 -8.67
C VAL A 287 4.31 -12.56 -8.43
N TYR A 288 5.15 -13.56 -8.19
CA TYR A 288 6.58 -13.38 -7.95
C TYR A 288 7.42 -14.17 -8.93
N ASN A 289 8.54 -13.58 -9.32
CA ASN A 289 9.58 -14.25 -10.10
C ASN A 289 10.82 -14.52 -9.23
N GLY A 290 10.90 -15.74 -8.68
CA GLY A 290 12.02 -16.24 -7.91
C GLY A 290 13.04 -17.04 -8.73
N THR A 291 12.97 -17.02 -10.07
CA THR A 291 13.83 -17.87 -10.94
C THR A 291 15.32 -17.63 -10.74
N LEU A 292 15.72 -16.40 -10.39
CA LEU A 292 17.12 -16.02 -10.13
C LEU A 292 17.54 -16.18 -8.65
N ARG A 293 16.69 -16.78 -7.80
CA ARG A 293 17.00 -17.04 -6.39
C ARG A 293 17.39 -18.48 -6.18
N ASP A 294 18.52 -18.71 -5.50
CA ASP A 294 18.99 -20.05 -5.13
C ASP A 294 18.38 -20.56 -3.82
N ARG A 295 17.76 -19.67 -3.04
CA ARG A 295 17.10 -19.97 -1.77
C ARG A 295 15.68 -19.41 -1.78
N PRO A 296 14.75 -20.03 -1.04
CA PRO A 296 13.42 -19.46 -0.85
C PRO A 296 13.48 -18.07 -0.25
N THR A 297 12.56 -17.19 -0.67
CA THR A 297 12.41 -15.84 -0.15
C THR A 297 11.11 -15.75 0.65
N GLY A 298 11.21 -15.35 1.91
CA GLY A 298 10.08 -15.16 2.81
C GLY A 298 9.67 -13.68 2.93
N PHE A 299 8.77 -13.43 3.90
CA PHE A 299 8.37 -12.07 4.26
C PHE A 299 9.51 -11.34 4.99
N ASP A 300 9.79 -10.12 4.57
CA ASP A 300 10.58 -9.15 5.33
C ASP A 300 10.16 -7.73 4.92
N ILE A 301 10.23 -6.78 5.86
CA ILE A 301 10.02 -5.36 5.59
C ILE A 301 11.24 -4.73 4.88
N ASP A 302 12.41 -5.37 5.03
CA ASP A 302 13.64 -4.98 4.34
C ASP A 302 13.65 -5.66 2.95
N GLU A 303 13.60 -4.84 1.92
CA GLU A 303 13.60 -5.26 0.52
C GLU A 303 14.82 -6.13 0.14
N ALA A 304 15.95 -5.93 0.82
CA ALA A 304 17.15 -6.74 0.58
C ALA A 304 17.03 -8.17 1.13
N LYS A 305 16.17 -8.37 2.13
CA LYS A 305 16.04 -9.64 2.86
C LYS A 305 14.84 -10.47 2.44
N GLY A 306 13.74 -9.81 2.03
CA GLY A 306 12.53 -10.53 1.74
C GLY A 306 11.54 -9.78 0.85
N GLU A 307 10.31 -10.26 0.85
CA GLU A 307 9.23 -9.78 0.01
C GLU A 307 7.98 -9.41 0.81
N MET A 308 7.16 -8.55 0.22
CA MET A 308 5.84 -8.17 0.72
C MET A 308 4.77 -8.40 -0.35
N CYS A 309 3.53 -8.63 0.09
CA CYS A 309 2.35 -8.68 -0.76
C CYS A 309 1.27 -7.85 -0.06
N ASN A 310 1.15 -6.60 -0.44
CA ASN A 310 0.25 -5.66 0.20
C ASN A 310 -0.64 -4.96 -0.82
N GLN A 311 -1.94 -4.88 -0.53
CA GLN A 311 -2.85 -3.97 -1.18
C GLN A 311 -3.50 -3.07 -0.14
N TYR A 312 -3.34 -1.77 -0.30
CA TYR A 312 -3.93 -0.73 0.53
C TYR A 312 -5.19 -0.22 -0.17
N LEU A 313 -6.35 -0.41 0.45
CA LEU A 313 -7.63 0.08 -0.05
C LEU A 313 -7.94 1.43 0.61
N PHE A 314 -8.10 2.45 -0.19
CA PHE A 314 -8.59 3.76 0.24
C PHE A 314 -10.11 3.71 0.19
N ALA A 315 -10.73 3.58 1.35
CA ALA A 315 -12.14 3.22 1.45
C ALA A 315 -12.89 4.07 2.48
N SER A 316 -14.21 4.01 2.43
CA SER A 316 -15.06 4.61 3.45
C SER A 316 -14.76 4.02 4.82
N VAL A 317 -14.87 4.81 5.87
CA VAL A 317 -14.55 4.42 7.26
C VAL A 317 -15.36 3.24 7.78
N GLY A 318 -16.53 2.97 7.19
CA GLY A 318 -17.38 1.82 7.54
C GLY A 318 -16.86 0.48 7.04
N LEU A 319 -16.13 0.45 5.93
CA LEU A 319 -15.64 -0.79 5.33
C LEU A 319 -14.75 -1.58 6.30
N CYS A 320 -15.00 -2.87 6.41
CA CYS A 320 -14.11 -3.80 7.12
C CYS A 320 -13.91 -5.06 6.29
N VAL A 321 -12.64 -5.37 5.99
CA VAL A 321 -12.21 -6.53 5.23
C VAL A 321 -11.26 -7.35 6.08
N VAL A 322 -11.56 -8.64 6.24
CA VAL A 322 -10.76 -9.57 7.07
C VAL A 322 -10.24 -10.70 6.20
N CYS A 323 -8.93 -10.84 6.13
CA CYS A 323 -8.28 -11.88 5.36
C CYS A 323 -8.19 -13.20 6.16
N SER A 324 -8.42 -14.31 5.47
CA SER A 324 -8.42 -15.66 6.05
C SER A 324 -7.53 -16.59 5.22
N ARG A 325 -7.18 -17.75 5.83
CA ARG A 325 -6.39 -18.79 5.16
C ARG A 325 -7.20 -19.72 4.24
N LEU A 326 -8.38 -19.30 3.82
CA LEU A 326 -9.17 -20.12 2.91
C LEU A 326 -8.44 -20.25 1.56
N PRO A 327 -8.58 -21.41 0.91
CA PRO A 327 -8.00 -21.61 -0.41
C PRO A 327 -8.58 -20.62 -1.40
N CYS A 328 -7.74 -20.16 -2.31
CA CYS A 328 -8.17 -19.26 -3.36
C CYS A 328 -8.95 -20.00 -4.45
N ALA A 329 -9.91 -19.33 -5.04
CA ALA A 329 -10.52 -19.79 -6.27
C ALA A 329 -9.54 -19.54 -7.44
N PRO A 330 -9.57 -20.36 -8.50
CA PRO A 330 -8.79 -20.08 -9.71
C PRO A 330 -9.11 -18.68 -10.26
N SER A 331 -8.08 -17.90 -10.57
CA SER A 331 -8.23 -16.63 -11.27
C SER A 331 -7.99 -16.81 -12.76
N PRO A 332 -8.79 -16.21 -13.64
CA PRO A 332 -8.53 -16.21 -15.09
C PRO A 332 -7.15 -15.66 -15.44
N GLU A 333 -6.68 -14.64 -14.73
CA GLU A 333 -5.38 -14.02 -14.96
C GLU A 333 -4.21 -14.90 -14.50
N SER A 334 -4.36 -15.62 -13.39
CA SER A 334 -3.32 -16.57 -12.97
C SER A 334 -3.11 -17.69 -13.99
N VAL A 335 -4.16 -18.04 -14.74
CA VAL A 335 -4.08 -19.00 -15.86
C VAL A 335 -3.36 -18.38 -17.05
N ALA A 336 -3.64 -17.13 -17.40
CA ALA A 336 -3.02 -16.42 -18.52
C ALA A 336 -1.52 -16.16 -18.29
N ILE A 337 -1.13 -15.77 -17.08
CA ILE A 337 0.27 -15.51 -16.70
C ILE A 337 1.09 -16.81 -16.70
N ASN A 338 0.48 -17.95 -16.35
CA ASN A 338 1.12 -19.26 -16.35
C ASN A 338 1.02 -19.99 -17.71
N GLY A 339 0.15 -19.58 -18.61
CA GLY A 339 -0.11 -20.19 -19.93
C GLY A 339 0.69 -19.60 -21.08
N GLY A 340 1.33 -18.47 -20.89
CA GLY A 340 2.22 -17.80 -21.85
C GLY A 340 3.66 -18.29 -21.72
N SER A 341 3.90 -19.57 -22.00
CA SER A 341 5.24 -20.16 -22.17
C SER A 341 5.46 -20.54 -23.61
#